data_31cb6355b460ccb43dbc152988c15831
#
_entry.id   31cb6355b460ccb43dbc152988c15831
#
_cell.length_a   1.000
_cell.length_b   1.000
_cell.length_c   1.000
_cell.angle_alpha   90.00
_cell.angle_beta   90.00
_cell.angle_gamma   90.00
#
_symmetry.space_group_name_H-M   'P 1'
#
loop_
_entity.id
_entity.type
_entity.pdbx_description
1 polymer ?
#
loop_
_entity_poly.entity_id
_entity_poly.type
_entity_poly.pdbx_seq_one_letter_code
_entity_poly.pdbx_strand_id
1 'polypeptide(L)'
;MTRPLLLIGLLLAGIGSAGGDGDRPGAGAPAATGPLAIGDVARAWRLPEWSGTEPLDLEDLRGRVVVVRFWTDGCSFCARSLPALQALAEEFRDRPVTFVGIYHAKPPGRERPWPTAVAWARRRGVRFPLAYDRGWATLLSWWLEGNDPAATSASFVIDRRGRVAHVHPGPEFYPTDDPSRARPDRDFRALRAAIRRALDPE
;
A
#
# COMPACT_ATOMS: atom_id res chain seq x y z
N MET A 1 -20.28 65.74 36.34
CA MET A 1 -19.71 67.02 35.94
C MET A 1 -18.73 66.79 34.83
N THR A 2 -19.02 67.32 33.70
CA THR A 2 -18.26 67.90 32.59
C THR A 2 -17.54 66.96 31.63
N ARG A 3 -18.14 66.80 30.46
CA ARG A 3 -17.51 66.60 29.14
C ARG A 3 -16.79 67.90 28.71
N PRO A 4 -15.85 67.90 27.79
CA PRO A 4 -16.10 68.04 26.32
C PRO A 4 -15.20 67.10 25.49
N LEU A 5 -15.59 66.62 24.34
CA LEU A 5 -15.81 67.02 22.94
C LEU A 5 -14.59 67.55 22.15
N LEU A 6 -14.51 66.98 20.91
CA LEU A 6 -13.86 67.39 19.67
C LEU A 6 -12.37 67.02 19.51
N LEU A 7 -11.88 66.57 18.35
CA LEU A 7 -12.11 66.95 16.96
C LEU A 7 -11.62 65.83 15.97
N ILE A 8 -12.29 65.79 14.86
CA ILE A 8 -12.11 65.22 13.55
C ILE A 8 -10.70 65.42 12.97
N GLY A 9 -10.15 64.39 12.38
CA GLY A 9 -9.00 64.47 11.47
C GLY A 9 -9.11 63.39 10.40
N LEU A 10 -9.74 63.72 9.27
CA LEU A 10 -9.83 62.97 8.03
C LEU A 10 -8.58 63.24 7.20
N LEU A 11 -7.81 62.24 6.81
CA LEU A 11 -6.86 62.38 5.73
C LEU A 11 -6.81 61.07 4.90
N LEU A 12 -7.00 61.31 3.62
CA LEU A 12 -7.09 60.35 2.52
C LEU A 12 -5.72 59.80 2.06
N ALA A 13 -5.83 58.66 1.38
CA ALA A 13 -5.08 58.19 0.23
C ALA A 13 -3.74 57.51 0.45
N GLY A 14 -3.73 56.26 0.03
CA GLY A 14 -2.54 55.49 -0.23
C GLY A 14 -2.91 54.18 -0.92
N ILE A 15 -3.16 54.25 -2.24
CA ILE A 15 -3.33 53.09 -3.11
C ILE A 15 -1.98 52.41 -3.22
N GLY A 16 -1.89 51.13 -2.79
CA GLY A 16 -0.73 50.30 -2.95
C GLY A 16 -1.19 48.86 -3.27
N SER A 17 -1.45 48.63 -4.55
CA SER A 17 -1.64 47.32 -5.13
C SER A 17 -0.29 46.62 -5.16
N ALA A 18 -0.16 45.51 -4.44
CA ALA A 18 0.86 44.49 -4.70
C ALA A 18 0.23 43.15 -4.51
N GLY A 19 -0.14 42.54 -5.63
CA GLY A 19 -0.54 41.13 -5.71
C GLY A 19 0.62 40.24 -5.28
N GLY A 20 0.41 39.52 -4.22
CA GLY A 20 1.15 38.31 -3.87
C GLY A 20 0.22 37.16 -4.08
N ASP A 21 0.22 36.59 -5.27
CA ASP A 21 -0.35 35.30 -5.55
C ASP A 21 0.44 34.27 -4.73
N GLY A 22 -0.02 34.02 -3.52
CA GLY A 22 0.42 32.90 -2.72
C GLY A 22 -0.01 31.62 -3.43
N ASP A 23 0.94 31.00 -4.07
CA ASP A 23 0.88 29.66 -4.61
C ASP A 23 0.24 28.72 -3.57
N ARG A 24 -1.06 28.53 -3.68
CA ARG A 24 -1.77 27.46 -2.94
C ARG A 24 -1.32 26.15 -3.55
N PRO A 25 -0.72 25.23 -2.76
CA PRO A 25 -0.41 23.91 -3.27
C PRO A 25 -1.68 23.32 -3.85
N GLY A 26 -1.58 22.94 -5.13
CA GLY A 26 -2.67 22.59 -6.01
C GLY A 26 -3.66 21.63 -5.37
N ALA A 27 -4.93 21.90 -5.60
CA ALA A 27 -6.04 21.00 -5.35
C ALA A 27 -5.66 19.64 -5.91
N GLY A 28 -5.58 18.64 -5.02
CA GLY A 28 -5.20 17.28 -5.39
C GLY A 28 -6.04 16.79 -6.55
N ALA A 29 -5.40 16.20 -7.55
CA ALA A 29 -6.09 15.53 -8.64
C ALA A 29 -7.17 14.60 -8.03
N PRO A 30 -8.35 14.49 -8.66
CA PRO A 30 -9.41 13.62 -8.17
C PRO A 30 -8.82 12.23 -7.94
N ALA A 31 -9.07 11.66 -6.78
CA ALA A 31 -8.61 10.31 -6.47
C ALA A 31 -9.09 9.38 -7.58
N ALA A 32 -8.16 8.74 -8.29
CA ALA A 32 -8.48 7.82 -9.36
C ALA A 32 -9.43 6.76 -8.81
N THR A 33 -10.60 6.63 -9.41
CA THR A 33 -11.57 5.58 -9.11
C THR A 33 -11.14 4.29 -9.83
N GLY A 34 -11.40 3.13 -9.22
CA GLY A 34 -11.02 1.83 -9.78
C GLY A 34 -9.74 1.23 -9.16
N PRO A 35 -9.35 0.02 -9.60
CA PRO A 35 -8.18 -0.69 -9.06
C PRO A 35 -6.90 0.06 -9.40
N LEU A 36 -5.88 -0.09 -8.54
CA LEU A 36 -4.56 0.46 -8.81
C LEU A 36 -3.91 -0.21 -10.02
N ALA A 37 -3.45 0.60 -10.96
CA ALA A 37 -2.71 0.19 -12.14
C ALA A 37 -1.22 0.57 -12.03
N ILE A 38 -0.39 -0.01 -12.91
CA ILE A 38 1.03 0.34 -13.01
C ILE A 38 1.15 1.84 -13.38
N GLY A 39 1.98 2.56 -12.64
CA GLY A 39 2.19 4.00 -12.78
C GLY A 39 1.37 4.86 -11.81
N ASP A 40 0.29 4.33 -11.24
CA ASP A 40 -0.51 5.06 -10.26
C ASP A 40 0.30 5.34 -8.98
N VAL A 41 -0.02 6.44 -8.31
CA VAL A 41 0.45 6.65 -6.94
C VAL A 41 -0.33 5.71 -6.02
N ALA A 42 0.40 4.90 -5.25
CA ALA A 42 -0.22 3.99 -4.29
C ALA A 42 -1.03 4.80 -3.27
N ARG A 43 -2.31 4.43 -3.12
CA ARG A 43 -3.20 5.10 -2.15
C ARG A 43 -2.79 4.74 -0.74
N ALA A 44 -2.93 5.68 0.20
CA ALA A 44 -2.71 5.39 1.61
C ALA A 44 -3.58 4.21 2.07
N TRP A 45 -3.00 3.36 2.88
CA TRP A 45 -3.74 2.32 3.58
C TRP A 45 -4.15 2.79 4.97
N ARG A 46 -5.16 2.14 5.54
CA ARG A 46 -5.61 2.36 6.92
C ARG A 46 -5.63 1.01 7.64
N LEU A 47 -4.51 0.65 8.24
CA LEU A 47 -4.27 -0.65 8.83
C LEU A 47 -3.91 -0.46 10.31
N PRO A 48 -4.91 -0.48 11.23
CA PRO A 48 -4.68 -0.16 12.64
C PRO A 48 -4.00 -1.30 13.41
N GLU A 49 -4.02 -2.52 12.90
CA GLU A 49 -3.49 -3.68 13.60
C GLU A 49 -2.31 -4.29 12.85
N TRP A 50 -1.18 -4.40 13.52
CA TRP A 50 0.06 -4.93 12.98
C TRP A 50 0.66 -6.03 13.85
N SER A 51 1.52 -6.86 13.24
CA SER A 51 2.32 -7.90 13.89
C SER A 51 3.70 -7.95 13.27
N GLY A 52 4.71 -7.91 14.14
CA GLY A 52 6.13 -7.94 13.74
C GLY A 52 6.74 -6.55 13.51
N THR A 53 5.97 -5.49 13.71
CA THR A 53 6.41 -4.09 13.68
C THR A 53 5.37 -3.19 14.32
N GLU A 54 5.75 -1.95 14.64
CA GLU A 54 4.81 -0.85 14.84
C GLU A 54 4.06 -0.55 13.53
N PRO A 55 2.91 0.14 13.58
CA PRO A 55 2.19 0.56 12.39
C PRO A 55 3.10 1.30 11.39
N LEU A 56 2.97 0.95 10.12
CA LEU A 56 3.72 1.56 9.02
C LEU A 56 2.77 2.36 8.13
N ASP A 57 3.19 3.55 7.72
CA ASP A 57 2.52 4.32 6.69
C ASP A 57 3.33 4.34 5.39
N LEU A 58 2.65 4.39 4.24
CA LEU A 58 3.33 4.43 2.93
C LEU A 58 4.19 5.67 2.74
N GLU A 59 3.84 6.77 3.36
CA GLU A 59 4.62 8.01 3.35
C GLU A 59 6.00 7.80 3.99
N ASP A 60 6.04 7.11 5.13
CA ASP A 60 7.28 6.81 5.87
C ASP A 60 8.17 5.80 5.13
N LEU A 61 7.59 5.07 4.17
CA LEU A 61 8.30 4.10 3.34
C LEU A 61 8.84 4.70 2.02
N ARG A 62 8.74 6.02 1.81
CA ARG A 62 9.36 6.68 0.66
C ARG A 62 10.87 6.43 0.63
N GLY A 63 11.41 6.25 -0.55
CA GLY A 63 12.82 5.84 -0.73
C GLY A 63 13.06 4.34 -0.63
N ARG A 64 12.07 3.56 -0.22
CA ARG A 64 12.11 2.09 -0.19
C ARG A 64 11.16 1.50 -1.24
N VAL A 65 11.48 0.33 -1.75
CA VAL A 65 10.52 -0.49 -2.49
C VAL A 65 9.58 -1.16 -1.49
N VAL A 66 8.28 -1.14 -1.75
CA VAL A 66 7.30 -1.80 -0.88
C VAL A 66 6.63 -2.92 -1.66
N VAL A 67 6.67 -4.13 -1.11
CA VAL A 67 6.02 -5.32 -1.68
C VAL A 67 4.84 -5.70 -0.80
N VAL A 68 3.65 -5.60 -1.36
CA VAL A 68 2.40 -5.88 -0.65
C VAL A 68 1.78 -7.17 -1.16
N ARG A 69 1.30 -8.01 -0.25
CA ARG A 69 0.48 -9.20 -0.58
C ARG A 69 -0.79 -9.19 0.24
N PHE A 70 -1.94 -9.11 -0.42
CA PHE A 70 -3.22 -9.43 0.21
C PHE A 70 -3.39 -10.94 0.38
N TRP A 71 -3.79 -11.38 1.55
CA TRP A 71 -3.91 -12.81 1.87
C TRP A 71 -5.02 -13.09 2.89
N THR A 72 -5.48 -14.33 2.91
CA THR A 72 -6.41 -14.83 3.93
C THR A 72 -5.98 -16.20 4.42
N ASP A 73 -6.30 -16.53 5.65
CA ASP A 73 -6.06 -17.85 6.21
C ASP A 73 -7.01 -18.91 5.60
N GLY A 74 -6.60 -20.18 5.62
CA GLY A 74 -7.37 -21.25 4.98
C GLY A 74 -7.31 -21.29 3.45
N CYS A 75 -6.72 -20.30 2.79
CA CYS A 75 -6.53 -20.23 1.34
C CYS A 75 -5.32 -21.08 0.91
N SER A 76 -5.54 -22.11 0.07
CA SER A 76 -4.46 -22.97 -0.44
C SER A 76 -3.45 -22.21 -1.32
N PHE A 77 -3.89 -21.21 -2.09
CA PHE A 77 -3.03 -20.34 -2.88
C PHE A 77 -2.13 -19.47 -2.01
N CYS A 78 -2.69 -18.90 -0.94
CA CYS A 78 -1.92 -18.11 0.02
C CYS A 78 -0.92 -18.99 0.78
N ALA A 79 -1.29 -20.24 1.10
CA ALA A 79 -0.41 -21.19 1.77
C ALA A 79 0.87 -21.51 0.97
N ARG A 80 0.82 -21.45 -0.36
CA ARG A 80 1.99 -21.62 -1.25
C ARG A 80 2.74 -20.34 -1.51
N SER A 81 2.02 -19.22 -1.66
CA SER A 81 2.65 -17.94 -2.03
C SER A 81 3.35 -17.24 -0.87
N LEU A 82 2.86 -17.39 0.36
CA LEU A 82 3.47 -16.71 1.51
C LEU A 82 4.90 -17.19 1.82
N PRO A 83 5.23 -18.51 1.80
CA PRO A 83 6.62 -18.96 1.90
C PRO A 83 7.50 -18.48 0.75
N ALA A 84 6.96 -18.41 -0.47
CA ALA A 84 7.69 -17.89 -1.63
C ALA A 84 7.98 -16.39 -1.49
N LEU A 85 7.01 -15.62 -0.95
CA LEU A 85 7.22 -14.21 -0.64
C LEU A 85 8.26 -14.02 0.48
N GLN A 86 8.29 -14.92 1.48
CA GLN A 86 9.32 -14.90 2.52
C GLN A 86 10.71 -15.16 1.93
N ALA A 87 10.85 -16.07 0.99
CA ALA A 87 12.12 -16.30 0.31
C ALA A 87 12.62 -15.05 -0.43
N LEU A 88 11.71 -14.29 -1.06
CA LEU A 88 12.06 -12.98 -1.63
C LEU A 88 12.44 -11.98 -0.54
N ALA A 89 11.74 -11.94 0.58
CA ALA A 89 12.10 -11.05 1.68
C ALA A 89 13.50 -11.33 2.23
N GLU A 90 13.90 -12.59 2.27
CA GLU A 90 15.26 -13.00 2.65
C GLU A 90 16.30 -12.64 1.57
N GLU A 91 15.98 -12.83 0.29
CA GLU A 91 16.86 -12.44 -0.83
C GLU A 91 17.16 -10.93 -0.80
N PHE A 92 16.17 -10.11 -0.48
CA PHE A 92 16.29 -8.65 -0.48
C PHE A 92 16.51 -8.02 0.89
N ARG A 93 16.82 -8.80 1.95
CA ARG A 93 16.93 -8.31 3.33
C ARG A 93 17.91 -7.15 3.52
N ASP A 94 19.03 -7.15 2.77
CA ASP A 94 20.09 -6.15 2.83
C ASP A 94 19.87 -4.98 1.84
N ARG A 95 18.69 -4.93 1.21
CA ARG A 95 18.29 -3.88 0.26
C ARG A 95 17.16 -3.04 0.86
N PRO A 96 16.96 -1.80 0.39
CA PRO A 96 15.87 -0.93 0.86
C PRO A 96 14.50 -1.42 0.33
N VAL A 97 14.09 -2.61 0.75
CA VAL A 97 12.80 -3.23 0.43
C VAL A 97 12.04 -3.52 1.73
N THR A 98 10.75 -3.24 1.73
CA THR A 98 9.85 -3.58 2.83
C THR A 98 8.75 -4.51 2.29
N PHE A 99 8.59 -5.67 2.93
CA PHE A 99 7.51 -6.61 2.61
C PHE A 99 6.40 -6.47 3.63
N VAL A 100 5.14 -6.46 3.17
CA VAL A 100 3.95 -6.36 4.02
C VAL A 100 2.90 -7.35 3.55
N GLY A 101 2.45 -8.20 4.47
CA GLY A 101 1.31 -9.07 4.24
C GLY A 101 0.04 -8.44 4.81
N ILE A 102 -0.91 -8.07 3.97
CA ILE A 102 -2.18 -7.51 4.41
C ILE A 102 -3.23 -8.62 4.46
N TYR A 103 -3.60 -9.00 5.68
CA TYR A 103 -4.65 -9.98 5.93
C TYR A 103 -6.04 -9.38 5.79
N HIS A 104 -6.94 -10.14 5.20
CA HIS A 104 -8.38 -9.86 5.20
C HIS A 104 -9.13 -11.16 5.52
N ALA A 105 -10.16 -11.08 6.36
CA ALA A 105 -11.01 -12.23 6.64
C ALA A 105 -11.87 -12.57 5.42
N LYS A 106 -12.03 -13.86 5.10
CA LYS A 106 -12.88 -14.30 3.98
C LYS A 106 -13.82 -15.43 4.43
N PRO A 107 -15.12 -15.32 4.18
CA PRO A 107 -15.80 -14.15 3.60
C PRO A 107 -15.81 -12.94 4.56
N PRO A 108 -16.18 -11.73 4.06
CA PRO A 108 -16.35 -10.56 4.93
C PRO A 108 -17.31 -10.87 6.07
N GLY A 109 -17.02 -10.35 7.27
CA GLY A 109 -17.85 -10.56 8.47
C GLY A 109 -17.61 -11.91 9.17
N ARG A 110 -16.78 -12.81 8.63
CA ARG A 110 -16.29 -14.02 9.34
C ARG A 110 -14.88 -13.79 9.87
N GLU A 111 -14.77 -12.79 10.73
CA GLU A 111 -13.49 -12.44 11.32
C GLU A 111 -12.98 -13.54 12.25
N ARG A 112 -11.75 -13.98 12.03
CA ARG A 112 -10.99 -14.75 13.00
C ARG A 112 -10.23 -13.81 13.93
N PRO A 113 -9.95 -14.22 15.17
CA PRO A 113 -9.05 -13.45 16.03
C PRO A 113 -7.72 -13.20 15.31
N TRP A 114 -7.27 -11.95 15.28
CA TRP A 114 -6.02 -11.56 14.60
C TRP A 114 -4.81 -12.43 14.99
N PRO A 115 -4.60 -12.77 16.28
CA PRO A 115 -3.50 -13.66 16.65
C PRO A 115 -3.56 -15.04 15.97
N THR A 116 -4.77 -15.57 15.67
CA THR A 116 -4.93 -16.85 14.98
C THR A 116 -4.47 -16.75 13.51
N ALA A 117 -4.82 -15.66 12.82
CA ALA A 117 -4.37 -15.41 11.45
C ALA A 117 -2.85 -15.22 11.41
N VAL A 118 -2.29 -14.44 12.34
CA VAL A 118 -0.84 -14.29 12.48
C VAL A 118 -0.15 -15.63 12.69
N ALA A 119 -0.64 -16.45 13.63
CA ALA A 119 -0.07 -17.76 13.91
C ALA A 119 -0.13 -18.68 12.68
N TRP A 120 -1.20 -18.60 11.87
CA TRP A 120 -1.32 -19.36 10.62
C TRP A 120 -0.22 -18.99 9.62
N ALA A 121 0.08 -17.69 9.44
CA ALA A 121 1.17 -17.22 8.58
C ALA A 121 2.56 -17.58 9.16
N ARG A 122 2.76 -17.39 10.48
CA ARG A 122 4.04 -17.70 11.16
C ARG A 122 4.41 -19.19 11.07
N ARG A 123 3.41 -20.10 11.15
CA ARG A 123 3.65 -21.55 10.93
C ARG A 123 4.09 -21.89 9.50
N ARG A 124 3.91 -20.98 8.55
CA ARG A 124 4.38 -21.10 7.14
C ARG A 124 5.70 -20.37 6.88
N GLY A 125 6.39 -20.02 7.95
CA GLY A 125 7.70 -19.39 7.86
C GLY A 125 7.70 -17.88 7.67
N VAL A 126 6.54 -17.23 7.51
CA VAL A 126 6.46 -15.78 7.34
C VAL A 126 7.10 -15.06 8.53
N ARG A 127 7.98 -14.09 8.26
CA ARG A 127 8.65 -13.26 9.27
C ARG A 127 8.44 -11.77 9.02
N PHE A 128 8.19 -11.37 7.78
CA PHE A 128 7.92 -9.97 7.45
C PHE A 128 6.65 -9.44 8.17
N PRO A 129 6.50 -8.10 8.28
CA PRO A 129 5.34 -7.44 8.86
C PRO A 129 4.01 -7.91 8.29
N LEU A 130 3.04 -8.10 9.17
CA LEU A 130 1.67 -8.42 8.83
C LEU A 130 0.73 -7.34 9.36
N ALA A 131 -0.26 -6.96 8.57
CA ALA A 131 -1.29 -6.01 8.95
C ALA A 131 -2.69 -6.60 8.70
N TYR A 132 -3.70 -6.06 9.37
CA TYR A 132 -5.09 -6.50 9.22
C TYR A 132 -5.95 -5.40 8.57
N ASP A 133 -6.50 -5.71 7.42
CA ASP A 133 -7.46 -4.88 6.70
C ASP A 133 -8.89 -5.27 7.11
N ARG A 134 -9.33 -4.74 8.26
CA ARG A 134 -10.72 -4.94 8.72
C ARG A 134 -11.69 -4.29 7.73
N GLY A 135 -12.76 -5.03 7.40
CA GLY A 135 -13.78 -4.53 6.48
C GLY A 135 -13.30 -4.34 5.03
N TRP A 136 -12.09 -4.81 4.70
CA TRP A 136 -11.54 -4.81 3.32
C TRP A 136 -11.32 -3.40 2.71
N ALA A 137 -11.19 -2.36 3.52
CA ALA A 137 -11.12 -0.99 3.02
C ALA A 137 -9.94 -0.75 2.08
N THR A 138 -8.75 -1.27 2.43
CA THR A 138 -7.56 -1.18 1.59
C THR A 138 -7.68 -2.09 0.37
N LEU A 139 -8.13 -3.33 0.55
CA LEU A 139 -8.32 -4.29 -0.53
C LEU A 139 -9.34 -3.80 -1.57
N LEU A 140 -10.46 -3.24 -1.13
CA LEU A 140 -11.47 -2.63 -2.01
C LEU A 140 -10.87 -1.49 -2.81
N SER A 141 -10.27 -0.52 -2.13
CA SER A 141 -9.67 0.66 -2.75
C SER A 141 -8.54 0.32 -3.74
N TRP A 142 -7.69 -0.67 -3.42
CA TRP A 142 -6.52 -0.97 -4.23
C TRP A 142 -6.80 -1.94 -5.37
N TRP A 143 -7.76 -2.86 -5.17
CA TRP A 143 -7.88 -4.00 -6.06
C TRP A 143 -9.29 -4.37 -6.49
N LEU A 144 -10.25 -4.48 -5.56
CA LEU A 144 -11.55 -5.11 -5.89
C LEU A 144 -12.53 -4.18 -6.58
N GLU A 145 -12.36 -2.87 -6.50
CA GLU A 145 -13.22 -1.94 -7.21
C GLU A 145 -13.06 -2.13 -8.73
N GLY A 146 -14.06 -2.77 -9.35
CA GLY A 146 -14.04 -3.11 -10.77
C GLY A 146 -13.39 -4.46 -11.13
N ASN A 147 -12.92 -5.24 -10.15
CA ASN A 147 -12.39 -6.59 -10.33
C ASN A 147 -13.33 -7.67 -9.73
N ASP A 148 -13.06 -8.94 -10.07
CA ASP A 148 -13.77 -10.08 -9.51
C ASP A 148 -13.59 -10.14 -7.97
N PRO A 149 -14.68 -10.07 -7.18
CA PRO A 149 -14.61 -10.14 -5.72
C PRO A 149 -14.07 -11.47 -5.18
N ALA A 150 -13.96 -12.51 -6.00
CA ALA A 150 -13.29 -13.76 -5.63
C ALA A 150 -11.76 -13.67 -5.68
N ALA A 151 -11.20 -12.74 -6.47
CA ALA A 151 -9.76 -12.60 -6.70
C ALA A 151 -9.07 -11.71 -5.64
N THR A 152 -9.17 -12.06 -4.37
CA THR A 152 -8.67 -11.24 -3.24
C THR A 152 -7.18 -11.34 -2.96
N SER A 153 -6.44 -12.17 -3.69
CA SER A 153 -5.03 -12.48 -3.40
C SER A 153 -4.07 -11.73 -4.33
N ALA A 154 -4.27 -10.44 -4.53
CA ALA A 154 -3.40 -9.60 -5.34
C ALA A 154 -2.08 -9.27 -4.61
N SER A 155 -1.04 -8.93 -5.40
CA SER A 155 0.22 -8.39 -4.87
C SER A 155 0.63 -7.16 -5.67
N PHE A 156 1.32 -6.24 -5.01
CA PHE A 156 1.80 -5.00 -5.58
C PHE A 156 3.29 -4.82 -5.27
N VAL A 157 4.04 -4.31 -6.25
CA VAL A 157 5.35 -3.73 -6.02
C VAL A 157 5.20 -2.23 -6.19
N ILE A 158 5.56 -1.48 -5.17
CA ILE A 158 5.55 -0.01 -5.14
C ILE A 158 7.00 0.45 -5.18
N ASP A 159 7.31 1.34 -6.08
CA ASP A 159 8.67 1.87 -6.25
C ASP A 159 9.05 2.86 -5.13
N ARG A 160 10.29 3.31 -5.14
CA ARG A 160 10.85 4.25 -4.15
C ARG A 160 10.17 5.63 -4.15
N ARG A 161 9.42 5.96 -5.23
CA ARG A 161 8.63 7.19 -5.36
C ARG A 161 7.18 6.98 -4.92
N GLY A 162 6.82 5.76 -4.49
CA GLY A 162 5.48 5.39 -4.09
C GLY A 162 4.51 5.14 -5.23
N ARG A 163 5.02 4.82 -6.42
CA ARG A 163 4.19 4.44 -7.56
C ARG A 163 4.14 2.93 -7.71
N VAL A 164 3.03 2.44 -8.20
CA VAL A 164 2.86 1.01 -8.52
C VAL A 164 3.75 0.65 -9.71
N ALA A 165 4.77 -0.17 -9.47
CA ALA A 165 5.70 -0.67 -10.48
C ALA A 165 5.27 -2.03 -11.06
N HIS A 166 4.45 -2.79 -10.31
CA HIS A 166 3.96 -4.09 -10.76
C HIS A 166 2.69 -4.48 -9.99
N VAL A 167 1.78 -5.15 -10.69
CA VAL A 167 0.58 -5.78 -10.11
C VAL A 167 0.57 -7.26 -10.49
N HIS A 168 0.47 -8.12 -9.49
CA HIS A 168 0.18 -9.55 -9.68
C HIS A 168 -1.27 -9.82 -9.25
N PRO A 169 -2.17 -10.17 -10.19
CA PRO A 169 -3.59 -10.30 -9.91
C PRO A 169 -3.96 -11.55 -9.08
N GLY A 170 -3.00 -12.43 -8.83
CA GLY A 170 -3.23 -13.71 -8.15
C GLY A 170 -3.47 -14.88 -9.12
N PRO A 171 -3.89 -16.06 -8.64
CA PRO A 171 -4.08 -16.33 -7.22
C PRO A 171 -2.78 -16.68 -6.46
N GLU A 172 -1.75 -17.20 -7.14
CA GLU A 172 -0.53 -17.70 -6.50
C GLU A 172 0.72 -17.49 -7.32
N PHE A 173 1.85 -17.50 -6.65
CA PHE A 173 3.18 -17.54 -7.23
C PHE A 173 4.14 -18.30 -6.29
N TYR A 174 5.01 -19.10 -6.84
CA TYR A 174 6.09 -19.80 -6.15
C TYR A 174 7.05 -20.41 -7.17
N PRO A 175 8.35 -20.60 -6.82
CA PRO A 175 9.31 -21.25 -7.72
C PRO A 175 8.99 -22.75 -7.79
N THR A 176 9.10 -23.34 -9.00
CA THR A 176 8.92 -24.76 -9.21
C THR A 176 9.54 -25.19 -10.52
N ASP A 177 10.05 -26.43 -10.58
CA ASP A 177 10.55 -27.08 -11.79
C ASP A 177 9.48 -27.95 -12.48
N ASP A 178 8.26 -28.02 -11.91
CA ASP A 178 7.14 -28.77 -12.48
C ASP A 178 6.54 -28.00 -13.68
N PRO A 179 6.66 -28.54 -14.93
CA PRO A 179 6.15 -27.86 -16.13
C PRO A 179 4.63 -27.63 -16.09
N SER A 180 3.87 -28.49 -15.38
CA SER A 180 2.42 -28.31 -15.22
C SER A 180 2.06 -27.08 -14.38
N ARG A 181 3.03 -26.52 -13.67
CA ARG A 181 2.94 -25.36 -12.81
C ARG A 181 3.77 -24.17 -13.29
N ALA A 182 4.00 -24.09 -14.60
CA ALA A 182 4.82 -23.02 -15.22
C ALA A 182 4.27 -21.61 -14.95
N ARG A 183 2.96 -21.45 -14.75
CA ARG A 183 2.37 -20.13 -14.46
C ARG A 183 2.80 -19.57 -13.08
N PRO A 184 2.64 -20.28 -11.96
CA PRO A 184 3.12 -19.83 -10.66
C PRO A 184 4.62 -19.47 -10.64
N ASP A 185 5.45 -20.25 -11.33
CA ASP A 185 6.89 -19.99 -11.43
C ASP A 185 7.19 -18.72 -12.26
N ARG A 186 6.55 -18.56 -13.40
CA ARG A 186 6.68 -17.33 -14.20
C ARG A 186 6.25 -16.10 -13.40
N ASP A 187 5.14 -16.19 -12.68
CA ASP A 187 4.61 -15.08 -11.89
C ASP A 187 5.56 -14.75 -10.71
N PHE A 188 6.18 -15.75 -10.09
CA PHE A 188 7.23 -15.57 -9.09
C PHE A 188 8.46 -14.84 -9.67
N ARG A 189 8.94 -15.26 -10.83
CA ARG A 189 10.07 -14.62 -11.51
C ARG A 189 9.74 -13.19 -11.93
N ALA A 190 8.51 -12.94 -12.39
CA ALA A 190 8.04 -11.60 -12.74
C ALA A 190 8.02 -10.66 -11.55
N LEU A 191 7.52 -11.13 -10.40
CA LEU A 191 7.51 -10.37 -9.15
C LEU A 191 8.94 -10.04 -8.69
N ARG A 192 9.83 -11.04 -8.68
CA ARG A 192 11.25 -10.87 -8.35
C ARG A 192 11.94 -9.84 -9.26
N ALA A 193 11.70 -9.93 -10.57
CA ALA A 193 12.25 -8.99 -11.55
C ALA A 193 11.70 -7.57 -11.35
N ALA A 194 10.41 -7.43 -11.02
CA ALA A 194 9.80 -6.13 -10.72
C ALA A 194 10.43 -5.46 -9.49
N ILE A 195 10.71 -6.23 -8.42
CA ILE A 195 11.40 -5.71 -7.23
C ILE A 195 12.79 -5.19 -7.60
N ARG A 196 13.56 -5.95 -8.42
CA ARG A 196 14.88 -5.53 -8.87
C ARG A 196 14.83 -4.23 -9.67
N ARG A 197 13.95 -4.13 -10.66
CA ARG A 197 13.77 -2.90 -11.45
C ARG A 197 13.33 -1.70 -10.61
N ALA A 198 12.49 -1.91 -9.60
CA ALA A 198 12.05 -0.83 -8.72
C ALA A 198 13.17 -0.33 -7.78
N LEU A 199 14.15 -1.18 -7.46
CA LEU A 199 15.33 -0.82 -6.67
C LEU A 199 16.34 -0.01 -7.47
N ASP A 200 16.61 -0.43 -8.69
CA ASP A 200 17.64 0.12 -9.56
C ASP A 200 16.97 0.57 -10.88
N PRO A 201 16.20 1.68 -10.88
CA PRO A 201 15.61 2.21 -12.09
C PRO A 201 16.72 2.70 -13.03
N GLU A 202 16.65 2.28 -14.30
CA GLU A 202 17.53 2.75 -15.39
C GLU A 202 17.38 4.26 -15.62
#